data_eeffdf1b0a5c17bad2ae9a295944c17f
#
_entry.id   eeffdf1b0a5c17bad2ae9a295944c17f
#
_cell.length_a   1.000
_cell.length_b   1.000
_cell.length_c   1.000
_cell.angle_alpha   90.00
_cell.angle_beta   90.00
_cell.angle_gamma   90.00
#
_symmetry.space_group_name_H-M   'P 1'
#
loop_
_entity.id
_entity.type
_entity.pdbx_description
1 polymer ?
#
loop_
_entity_poly.entity_id
_entity_poly.type
_entity_poly.pdbx_seq_one_letter_code
_entity_poly.pdbx_strand_id
1 'polypeptide(L)'
;MKFSEMPYKRIDMEEVEKEYKSIIERTKNAKSGEEQFEIHREYYKFTADVQTSMELAMIRHDIDTTDEFYEKESDFYDEVGPIISQYENEYGKVLYDSPYRDYLESKIGKVTFKNIEIASKAFDEKIIPLMQEENALSSRYSKLIATAKIPFEGEIYNLSLMRKFQTSPDRELRRKAWKAVSDYFLSVTDEIDEIYDKMVKNRTEQARQLGYENYVELGYYRMNRNCYDKEMVENFRKQVKEYFVPFANKLHEQRRARIGVEKLSYIDTDVYFTNGNPAPVGTPEEILAAGQKMYSELSPQTKEFFDFMMENELFDVLGRKTKRQGGYMTYIPNFKSPFIFANFNGTSGDVDVITHECGHAFQGYLLRDEEIREFADITMETAEIHSMSMEYFAYNWMELFFGDRKDDYLKMHLEDSAAFVPYGCMVDEFQHIVYEKPEMTPAERKAVWAGLEKVYRPHMDYEEDPFFGQGGFWQKQPHIFGSPFYYIDYCLASVCAMQFKVMMDEDFGKAWKNYYKLCNLSARDFFTNVIVEAGLNSPFEDGCMEKLVDKFEKKAFNR
;
A
#
# COMPACT_ATOMS: atom_id res chain seq x y z
N MET A 1 15.75 -20.19 8.72
CA MET A 1 15.38 -21.27 7.76
C MET A 1 15.13 -20.61 6.42
N LYS A 2 15.67 -21.17 5.35
CA LYS A 2 15.49 -20.63 4.00
C LYS A 2 14.04 -20.77 3.55
N PHE A 3 13.54 -19.79 2.79
CA PHE A 3 12.16 -19.83 2.27
C PHE A 3 11.87 -21.11 1.46
N SER A 4 12.85 -21.55 0.65
CA SER A 4 12.76 -22.78 -0.14
C SER A 4 12.59 -24.06 0.72
N GLU A 5 13.02 -24.02 1.99
CA GLU A 5 12.95 -25.15 2.93
C GLU A 5 11.72 -25.09 3.86
N MET A 6 10.95 -23.99 3.85
CA MET A 6 9.79 -23.84 4.71
C MET A 6 8.70 -24.86 4.33
N PRO A 7 8.31 -25.77 5.22
CA PRO A 7 7.30 -26.77 4.90
C PRO A 7 5.91 -26.09 4.80
N TYR A 8 5.17 -26.44 3.77
CA TYR A 8 3.77 -26.08 3.61
C TYR A 8 2.86 -27.23 4.02
N LYS A 9 1.81 -26.93 4.76
CA LYS A 9 0.73 -27.84 5.09
C LYS A 9 -0.59 -27.07 5.04
N ARG A 10 -1.55 -27.51 4.20
CA ARG A 10 -2.90 -26.96 4.22
C ARG A 10 -3.53 -27.15 5.61
N ILE A 11 -4.21 -26.14 6.10
CA ILE A 11 -5.00 -26.24 7.32
C ILE A 11 -6.18 -27.21 7.16
N ASP A 12 -6.57 -27.87 8.26
CA ASP A 12 -7.80 -28.64 8.34
C ASP A 12 -8.87 -27.75 8.99
N MET A 13 -9.90 -27.37 8.20
CA MET A 13 -10.92 -26.44 8.69
C MET A 13 -11.76 -27.00 9.84
N GLU A 14 -11.98 -28.33 9.89
CA GLU A 14 -12.71 -28.94 11.02
C GLU A 14 -11.88 -28.81 12.32
N GLU A 15 -10.57 -29.01 12.25
CA GLU A 15 -9.66 -28.79 13.38
C GLU A 15 -9.56 -27.31 13.75
N VAL A 16 -9.46 -26.40 12.77
CA VAL A 16 -9.40 -24.95 12.97
C VAL A 16 -10.67 -24.44 13.66
N GLU A 17 -11.85 -24.81 13.17
CA GLU A 17 -13.12 -24.43 13.79
C GLU A 17 -13.26 -24.95 15.22
N LYS A 18 -12.86 -26.20 15.44
CA LYS A 18 -12.90 -26.82 16.77
C LYS A 18 -12.00 -26.08 17.76
N GLU A 19 -10.81 -25.67 17.33
CA GLU A 19 -9.87 -24.96 18.19
C GLU A 19 -10.34 -23.53 18.48
N TYR A 20 -10.87 -22.78 17.47
CA TYR A 20 -11.51 -21.49 17.73
C TYR A 20 -12.64 -21.59 18.76
N LYS A 21 -13.55 -22.56 18.58
CA LYS A 21 -14.68 -22.79 19.50
C LYS A 21 -14.17 -23.14 20.92
N SER A 22 -13.10 -23.94 21.01
CA SER A 22 -12.47 -24.29 22.29
C SER A 22 -11.87 -23.07 22.98
N ILE A 23 -11.10 -22.26 22.29
CA ILE A 23 -10.47 -21.03 22.80
C ILE A 23 -11.54 -20.04 23.25
N ILE A 24 -12.57 -19.81 22.43
CA ILE A 24 -13.71 -18.92 22.74
C ILE A 24 -14.40 -19.36 24.03
N GLU A 25 -14.75 -20.65 24.15
CA GLU A 25 -15.45 -21.18 25.30
C GLU A 25 -14.60 -21.13 26.58
N ARG A 26 -13.31 -21.47 26.47
CA ARG A 26 -12.36 -21.39 27.60
C ARG A 26 -12.18 -19.93 28.06
N THR A 27 -12.11 -18.99 27.15
CA THR A 27 -12.00 -17.56 27.46
C THR A 27 -13.26 -17.04 28.17
N LYS A 28 -14.46 -17.44 27.72
CA LYS A 28 -15.73 -17.11 28.37
C LYS A 28 -15.81 -17.66 29.80
N ASN A 29 -15.24 -18.83 30.06
CA ASN A 29 -15.32 -19.54 31.35
C ASN A 29 -14.14 -19.27 32.29
N ALA A 30 -13.13 -18.53 31.86
CA ALA A 30 -11.94 -18.19 32.66
C ALA A 30 -12.31 -17.45 33.96
N LYS A 31 -11.55 -17.67 35.04
CA LYS A 31 -11.88 -17.17 36.36
C LYS A 31 -11.06 -15.93 36.75
N SER A 32 -10.10 -15.55 35.93
CA SER A 32 -9.30 -14.34 36.15
C SER A 32 -8.79 -13.76 34.83
N GLY A 33 -8.32 -12.52 34.87
CA GLY A 33 -7.68 -11.87 33.72
C GLY A 33 -6.38 -12.56 33.32
N GLU A 34 -5.63 -13.08 34.29
CA GLU A 34 -4.42 -13.87 34.05
C GLU A 34 -4.73 -15.13 33.26
N GLU A 35 -5.78 -15.86 33.63
CA GLU A 35 -6.20 -17.07 32.91
C GLU A 35 -6.63 -16.73 31.48
N GLN A 36 -7.38 -15.65 31.27
CA GLN A 36 -7.75 -15.20 29.92
C GLN A 36 -6.51 -14.82 29.10
N PHE A 37 -5.54 -14.15 29.70
CA PHE A 37 -4.31 -13.76 29.01
C PHE A 37 -3.46 -14.97 28.63
N GLU A 38 -3.38 -16.02 29.48
CA GLU A 38 -2.68 -17.26 29.09
C GLU A 38 -3.40 -17.98 27.93
N ILE A 39 -4.75 -18.00 27.91
CA ILE A 39 -5.52 -18.54 26.78
C ILE A 39 -5.24 -17.69 25.52
N HIS A 40 -5.12 -16.37 25.66
CA HIS A 40 -4.78 -15.49 24.56
C HIS A 40 -3.37 -15.75 23.99
N ARG A 41 -2.41 -16.12 24.82
CA ARG A 41 -1.09 -16.57 24.36
C ARG A 41 -1.13 -17.91 23.59
N GLU A 42 -2.07 -18.79 23.95
CA GLU A 42 -2.33 -20.00 23.15
C GLU A 42 -2.97 -19.66 21.80
N TYR A 43 -3.90 -18.69 21.77
CA TYR A 43 -4.50 -18.16 20.57
C TYR A 43 -3.44 -17.63 19.58
N TYR A 44 -2.41 -16.92 20.03
CA TYR A 44 -1.29 -16.49 19.19
C TYR A 44 -0.57 -17.65 18.48
N LYS A 45 -0.34 -18.75 19.19
CA LYS A 45 0.33 -19.91 18.59
C LYS A 45 -0.53 -20.57 17.55
N PHE A 46 -1.81 -20.74 17.87
CA PHE A 46 -2.76 -21.35 16.97
C PHE A 46 -2.97 -20.51 15.69
N THR A 47 -3.21 -19.22 15.83
CA THR A 47 -3.40 -18.33 14.67
C THR A 47 -2.13 -18.17 13.83
N ALA A 48 -0.93 -18.29 14.45
CA ALA A 48 0.32 -18.33 13.71
C ALA A 48 0.43 -19.51 12.76
N ASP A 49 -0.06 -20.70 13.17
CA ASP A 49 -0.06 -21.88 12.31
C ASP A 49 -0.99 -21.67 11.11
N VAL A 50 -2.18 -21.14 11.35
CA VAL A 50 -3.17 -20.82 10.31
C VAL A 50 -2.60 -19.80 9.33
N GLN A 51 -2.14 -18.66 9.84
CA GLN A 51 -1.63 -17.55 9.04
C GLN A 51 -0.36 -17.96 8.25
N THR A 52 0.56 -18.71 8.86
CA THR A 52 1.75 -19.21 8.15
C THR A 52 1.37 -20.06 6.95
N SER A 53 0.35 -20.91 7.07
CA SER A 53 -0.12 -21.74 5.97
C SER A 53 -0.74 -20.91 4.85
N MET A 54 -1.54 -19.91 5.20
CA MET A 54 -2.14 -18.97 4.24
C MET A 54 -1.06 -18.19 3.49
N GLU A 55 -0.10 -17.59 4.22
CA GLU A 55 0.99 -16.80 3.63
C GLU A 55 1.88 -17.62 2.69
N LEU A 56 2.27 -18.83 3.08
CA LEU A 56 3.08 -19.70 2.22
C LEU A 56 2.34 -20.12 0.95
N ALA A 57 1.04 -20.39 1.03
CA ALA A 57 0.22 -20.70 -0.15
C ALA A 57 0.14 -19.47 -1.09
N MET A 58 -0.18 -18.30 -0.56
CA MET A 58 -0.27 -17.05 -1.30
C MET A 58 1.06 -16.70 -1.98
N ILE A 59 2.17 -16.67 -1.24
CA ILE A 59 3.49 -16.34 -1.80
C ILE A 59 3.86 -17.28 -2.94
N ARG A 60 3.68 -18.60 -2.75
CA ARG A 60 4.06 -19.61 -3.75
C ARG A 60 3.15 -19.60 -4.98
N HIS A 61 1.87 -19.32 -4.80
CA HIS A 61 0.97 -19.06 -5.92
C HIS A 61 1.41 -17.82 -6.69
N ASP A 62 1.72 -16.72 -6.01
CA ASP A 62 2.15 -15.47 -6.64
C ASP A 62 3.49 -15.59 -7.38
N ILE A 63 4.41 -16.44 -6.88
CA ILE A 63 5.69 -16.76 -7.53
C ILE A 63 5.50 -17.46 -8.87
N ASP A 64 4.51 -18.35 -8.98
CA ASP A 64 4.12 -19.04 -10.23
C ASP A 64 2.61 -19.31 -10.26
N THR A 65 1.87 -18.41 -10.91
CA THR A 65 0.41 -18.49 -11.07
C THR A 65 -0.05 -19.65 -11.98
N THR A 66 0.88 -20.41 -12.55
CA THR A 66 0.58 -21.60 -13.37
C THR A 66 0.79 -22.91 -12.61
N ASP A 67 1.23 -22.86 -11.36
CA ASP A 67 1.31 -24.04 -10.48
C ASP A 67 -0.09 -24.45 -10.03
N GLU A 68 -0.60 -25.53 -10.64
CA GLU A 68 -1.95 -26.06 -10.38
C GLU A 68 -2.19 -26.46 -8.91
N PHE A 69 -1.13 -26.77 -8.16
CA PHE A 69 -1.25 -27.09 -6.74
C PHE A 69 -1.53 -25.81 -5.95
N TYR A 70 -0.69 -24.77 -6.12
CA TYR A 70 -0.85 -23.52 -5.37
C TYR A 70 -2.04 -22.69 -5.85
N GLU A 71 -2.48 -22.81 -7.11
CA GLU A 71 -3.76 -22.24 -7.56
C GLU A 71 -4.93 -22.81 -6.74
N LYS A 72 -4.99 -24.14 -6.55
CA LYS A 72 -6.03 -24.78 -5.71
C LYS A 72 -5.91 -24.44 -4.23
N GLU A 73 -4.69 -24.18 -3.74
CA GLU A 73 -4.49 -23.72 -2.37
C GLU A 73 -5.00 -22.29 -2.20
N SER A 74 -4.73 -21.40 -3.16
CA SER A 74 -5.25 -20.02 -3.16
C SER A 74 -6.78 -20.01 -3.17
N ASP A 75 -7.41 -20.76 -4.08
CA ASP A 75 -8.87 -20.92 -4.15
C ASP A 75 -9.46 -21.39 -2.81
N PHE A 76 -8.80 -22.36 -2.17
CA PHE A 76 -9.21 -22.85 -0.86
C PHE A 76 -9.19 -21.76 0.20
N TYR A 77 -8.12 -20.95 0.28
CA TYR A 77 -8.05 -19.87 1.27
C TYR A 77 -8.98 -18.69 0.95
N ASP A 78 -9.28 -18.43 -0.31
CA ASP A 78 -10.31 -17.46 -0.71
C ASP A 78 -11.71 -17.86 -0.20
N GLU A 79 -12.00 -19.17 -0.17
CA GLU A 79 -13.27 -19.71 0.32
C GLU A 79 -13.35 -19.70 1.86
N VAL A 80 -12.28 -20.14 2.55
CA VAL A 80 -12.31 -20.32 4.01
C VAL A 80 -11.91 -19.06 4.79
N GLY A 81 -11.21 -18.11 4.18
CA GLY A 81 -10.77 -16.88 4.82
C GLY A 81 -11.90 -16.10 5.52
N PRO A 82 -13.05 -15.86 4.88
CA PRO A 82 -14.20 -15.22 5.53
C PRO A 82 -14.75 -15.99 6.75
N ILE A 83 -14.66 -17.33 6.74
CA ILE A 83 -15.07 -18.17 7.87
C ILE A 83 -14.09 -18.01 9.04
N ILE A 84 -12.79 -17.97 8.76
CA ILE A 84 -11.75 -17.72 9.76
C ILE A 84 -11.97 -16.33 10.39
N SER A 85 -12.18 -15.31 9.57
CA SER A 85 -12.47 -13.95 10.03
C SER A 85 -13.72 -13.86 10.92
N GLN A 86 -14.73 -14.69 10.68
CA GLN A 86 -15.90 -14.77 11.55
C GLN A 86 -15.50 -15.22 12.97
N TYR A 87 -14.68 -16.25 13.09
CA TYR A 87 -14.22 -16.73 14.41
C TYR A 87 -13.30 -15.74 15.10
N GLU A 88 -12.43 -15.05 14.36
CA GLU A 88 -11.58 -13.98 14.89
C GLU A 88 -12.40 -12.83 15.46
N ASN A 89 -13.45 -12.42 14.74
CA ASN A 89 -14.39 -11.40 15.22
C ASN A 89 -15.17 -11.86 16.46
N GLU A 90 -15.62 -13.13 16.51
CA GLU A 90 -16.29 -13.69 17.69
C GLU A 90 -15.35 -13.70 18.90
N TYR A 91 -14.09 -14.14 18.71
CA TYR A 91 -13.09 -14.13 19.75
C TYR A 91 -12.78 -12.71 20.25
N GLY A 92 -12.56 -11.77 19.33
CA GLY A 92 -12.35 -10.36 19.66
C GLY A 92 -13.49 -9.79 20.51
N LYS A 93 -14.75 -10.11 20.15
CA LYS A 93 -15.92 -9.68 20.92
C LYS A 93 -15.93 -10.27 22.34
N VAL A 94 -15.49 -11.51 22.50
CA VAL A 94 -15.38 -12.13 23.85
C VAL A 94 -14.35 -11.41 24.71
N LEU A 95 -13.21 -10.99 24.13
CA LEU A 95 -12.22 -10.18 24.84
C LEU A 95 -12.78 -8.80 25.19
N TYR A 96 -13.49 -8.17 24.24
CA TYR A 96 -14.06 -6.82 24.43
C TYR A 96 -15.11 -6.77 25.54
N ASP A 97 -15.99 -7.78 25.61
CA ASP A 97 -17.07 -7.90 26.60
C ASP A 97 -16.61 -8.56 27.91
N SER A 98 -15.33 -8.89 28.05
CA SER A 98 -14.79 -9.59 29.22
C SER A 98 -14.94 -8.76 30.50
N PRO A 99 -15.32 -9.40 31.63
CA PRO A 99 -15.26 -8.75 32.95
C PRO A 99 -13.82 -8.41 33.40
N TYR A 100 -12.81 -8.95 32.73
CA TYR A 100 -11.39 -8.71 32.99
C TYR A 100 -10.76 -7.79 31.94
N ARG A 101 -11.57 -7.04 31.17
CA ARG A 101 -11.11 -6.17 30.09
C ARG A 101 -9.99 -5.23 30.51
N ASP A 102 -10.11 -4.56 31.63
CA ASP A 102 -9.08 -3.61 32.11
C ASP A 102 -7.71 -4.29 32.30
N TYR A 103 -7.73 -5.54 32.81
CA TYR A 103 -6.49 -6.32 32.93
C TYR A 103 -5.92 -6.68 31.55
N LEU A 104 -6.75 -7.16 30.64
CA LEU A 104 -6.33 -7.50 29.26
C LEU A 104 -5.80 -6.25 28.54
N GLU A 105 -6.49 -5.12 28.63
CA GLU A 105 -6.05 -3.85 28.05
C GLU A 105 -4.67 -3.42 28.57
N SER A 106 -4.39 -3.64 29.85
CA SER A 106 -3.06 -3.39 30.43
C SER A 106 -1.95 -4.31 29.86
N LYS A 107 -2.31 -5.45 29.24
CA LYS A 107 -1.38 -6.42 28.64
C LYS A 107 -1.22 -6.24 27.13
N ILE A 108 -2.34 -6.19 26.42
CA ILE A 108 -2.35 -6.17 24.94
C ILE A 108 -2.64 -4.78 24.35
N GLY A 109 -2.78 -3.77 25.20
CA GLY A 109 -2.86 -2.36 24.79
C GLY A 109 -4.26 -1.84 24.44
N LYS A 110 -4.44 -0.52 24.62
CA LYS A 110 -5.69 0.20 24.32
C LYS A 110 -6.03 0.21 22.83
N VAL A 111 -5.01 0.21 21.97
CA VAL A 111 -5.19 0.21 20.50
C VAL A 111 -5.87 -1.06 20.07
N THR A 112 -5.48 -2.22 20.60
CA THR A 112 -6.11 -3.51 20.35
C THR A 112 -7.60 -3.49 20.62
N PHE A 113 -8.03 -2.97 21.76
CA PHE A 113 -9.46 -2.89 22.10
C PHE A 113 -10.22 -1.91 21.23
N LYS A 114 -9.57 -0.83 20.77
CA LYS A 114 -10.16 0.06 19.77
C LYS A 114 -10.30 -0.62 18.41
N ASN A 115 -9.33 -1.41 18.00
CA ASN A 115 -9.39 -2.18 16.76
C ASN A 115 -10.48 -3.25 16.80
N ILE A 116 -10.62 -3.96 17.93
CA ILE A 116 -11.73 -4.93 18.16
C ILE A 116 -13.09 -4.23 18.07
N GLU A 117 -13.26 -3.06 18.69
CA GLU A 117 -14.47 -2.24 18.59
C GLU A 117 -14.80 -1.92 17.12
N ILE A 118 -13.81 -1.48 16.36
CA ILE A 118 -13.95 -1.13 14.95
C ILE A 118 -14.29 -2.35 14.10
N ALA A 119 -13.58 -3.47 14.30
CA ALA A 119 -13.85 -4.72 13.60
C ALA A 119 -15.31 -5.20 13.81
N SER A 120 -15.82 -5.07 15.05
CA SER A 120 -17.22 -5.41 15.36
C SER A 120 -18.25 -4.52 14.65
N LYS A 121 -17.86 -3.31 14.27
CA LYS A 121 -18.70 -2.38 13.48
C LYS A 121 -18.61 -2.63 11.98
N ALA A 122 -17.56 -3.31 11.52
CA ALA A 122 -17.30 -3.57 10.11
C ALA A 122 -17.85 -4.91 9.61
N PHE A 123 -18.35 -5.76 10.49
CA PHE A 123 -18.72 -7.14 10.17
C PHE A 123 -20.03 -7.59 10.86
N ASP A 124 -20.83 -8.35 10.12
CA ASP A 124 -21.97 -9.15 10.61
C ASP A 124 -22.16 -10.32 9.63
N GLU A 125 -22.53 -11.50 10.13
CA GLU A 125 -22.73 -12.70 9.29
C GLU A 125 -23.67 -12.47 8.10
N LYS A 126 -24.66 -11.59 8.25
CA LYS A 126 -25.63 -11.28 7.18
C LYS A 126 -25.01 -10.67 5.93
N ILE A 127 -23.81 -10.05 6.02
CA ILE A 127 -23.14 -9.45 4.86
C ILE A 127 -22.15 -10.41 4.16
N ILE A 128 -21.90 -11.60 4.69
CA ILE A 128 -20.96 -12.57 4.10
C ILE A 128 -21.22 -12.83 2.60
N PRO A 129 -22.48 -13.07 2.16
CA PRO A 129 -22.73 -13.28 0.73
C PRO A 129 -22.35 -12.08 -0.14
N LEU A 130 -22.53 -10.85 0.38
CA LEU A 130 -22.14 -9.63 -0.32
C LEU A 130 -20.62 -9.46 -0.34
N MET A 131 -19.91 -9.86 0.72
CA MET A 131 -18.43 -9.86 0.74
C MET A 131 -17.86 -10.84 -0.28
N GLN A 132 -18.46 -12.03 -0.41
CA GLN A 132 -18.07 -13.02 -1.42
C GLN A 132 -18.29 -12.49 -2.85
N GLU A 133 -19.41 -11.81 -3.10
CA GLU A 133 -19.68 -11.16 -4.38
C GLU A 133 -18.68 -10.02 -4.65
N GLU A 134 -18.34 -9.21 -3.64
CA GLU A 134 -17.34 -8.15 -3.73
C GLU A 134 -15.97 -8.73 -4.13
N ASN A 135 -15.54 -9.83 -3.50
CA ASN A 135 -14.30 -10.52 -3.83
C ASN A 135 -14.30 -11.02 -5.28
N ALA A 136 -15.39 -11.65 -5.72
CA ALA A 136 -15.52 -12.12 -7.10
C ALA A 136 -15.44 -10.97 -8.12
N LEU A 137 -16.04 -9.82 -7.83
CA LEU A 137 -15.96 -8.62 -8.67
C LEU A 137 -14.53 -8.04 -8.72
N SER A 138 -13.85 -8.02 -7.57
CA SER A 138 -12.45 -7.57 -7.48
C SER A 138 -11.52 -8.48 -8.30
N SER A 139 -11.69 -9.79 -8.18
CA SER A 139 -10.96 -10.80 -8.95
C SER A 139 -11.23 -10.67 -10.45
N ARG A 140 -12.50 -10.41 -10.85
CA ARG A 140 -12.86 -10.16 -12.25
C ARG A 140 -12.13 -8.94 -12.82
N TYR A 141 -12.08 -7.82 -12.10
CA TYR A 141 -11.33 -6.64 -12.50
C TYR A 141 -9.83 -6.94 -12.59
N SER A 142 -9.25 -7.57 -11.57
CA SER A 142 -7.83 -7.91 -11.53
C SER A 142 -7.43 -8.80 -12.70
N LYS A 143 -8.24 -9.80 -13.03
CA LYS A 143 -8.03 -10.69 -14.18
C LYS A 143 -8.10 -9.94 -15.50
N LEU A 144 -9.06 -9.01 -15.66
CA LEU A 144 -9.19 -8.19 -16.86
C LEU A 144 -7.93 -7.34 -17.10
N ILE A 145 -7.41 -6.70 -16.05
CA ILE A 145 -6.19 -5.89 -16.14
C ILE A 145 -4.93 -6.74 -16.36
N ALA A 146 -4.79 -7.87 -15.65
CA ALA A 146 -3.62 -8.74 -15.75
C ALA A 146 -3.49 -9.41 -17.11
N THR A 147 -4.61 -9.74 -17.74
CA THR A 147 -4.65 -10.43 -19.05
C THR A 147 -4.70 -9.49 -20.25
N ALA A 148 -4.44 -8.20 -20.05
CA ALA A 148 -4.42 -7.20 -21.12
C ALA A 148 -3.49 -7.63 -22.27
N LYS A 149 -4.00 -7.56 -23.50
CA LYS A 149 -3.26 -7.85 -24.73
C LYS A 149 -3.25 -6.62 -25.61
N ILE A 150 -2.12 -5.91 -25.63
CA ILE A 150 -1.95 -4.65 -26.34
C ILE A 150 -1.02 -4.90 -27.53
N PRO A 151 -1.54 -4.90 -28.78
CA PRO A 151 -0.71 -4.96 -29.98
C PRO A 151 0.12 -3.67 -30.12
N PHE A 152 1.44 -3.80 -30.16
CA PHE A 152 2.33 -2.66 -30.30
C PHE A 152 3.63 -3.06 -31.01
N GLU A 153 4.07 -2.31 -32.03
CA GLU A 153 5.31 -2.54 -32.80
C GLU A 153 5.49 -4.00 -33.29
N GLY A 154 4.38 -4.65 -33.66
CA GLY A 154 4.39 -6.03 -34.19
C GLY A 154 4.34 -7.15 -33.15
N GLU A 155 4.32 -6.82 -31.89
CA GLU A 155 4.25 -7.75 -30.76
C GLU A 155 3.02 -7.50 -29.90
N ILE A 156 2.76 -8.41 -28.94
CA ILE A 156 1.67 -8.26 -27.95
C ILE A 156 2.30 -8.05 -26.58
N TYR A 157 1.91 -6.96 -25.92
CA TYR A 157 2.35 -6.58 -24.59
C TYR A 157 1.19 -6.56 -23.59
N ASN A 158 1.49 -6.71 -22.31
CA ASN A 158 0.60 -6.37 -21.23
C ASN A 158 0.83 -4.92 -20.76
N LEU A 159 -0.02 -4.43 -19.84
CA LEU A 159 0.08 -3.06 -19.34
C LEU A 159 1.43 -2.74 -18.69
N SER A 160 2.01 -3.69 -17.92
CA SER A 160 3.31 -3.51 -17.27
C SER A 160 4.43 -3.36 -18.29
N LEU A 161 4.47 -4.21 -19.31
CA LEU A 161 5.49 -4.17 -20.36
C LEU A 161 5.37 -2.93 -21.27
N MET A 162 4.18 -2.32 -21.37
CA MET A 162 4.00 -1.06 -22.09
C MET A 162 4.71 0.12 -21.41
N ARG A 163 4.99 0.06 -20.10
CA ARG A 163 5.63 1.14 -19.34
C ARG A 163 6.96 1.60 -19.94
N LYS A 164 7.80 0.68 -20.39
CA LYS A 164 9.09 1.02 -21.03
C LYS A 164 8.94 1.92 -22.27
N PHE A 165 7.82 1.78 -23.01
CA PHE A 165 7.53 2.63 -24.17
C PHE A 165 6.86 3.94 -23.75
N GLN A 166 6.04 3.91 -22.72
CA GLN A 166 5.40 5.11 -22.15
C GLN A 166 6.40 6.05 -21.46
N THR A 167 7.58 5.56 -21.07
CA THR A 167 8.67 6.35 -20.48
C THR A 167 9.85 6.59 -21.46
N SER A 168 9.69 6.21 -22.74
CA SER A 168 10.72 6.41 -23.77
C SER A 168 11.13 7.88 -23.90
N PRO A 169 12.41 8.21 -24.10
CA PRO A 169 12.85 9.55 -24.46
C PRO A 169 12.28 10.03 -25.81
N ASP A 170 11.94 9.11 -26.71
CA ASP A 170 11.26 9.44 -27.98
C ASP A 170 9.77 9.75 -27.73
N ARG A 171 9.40 11.05 -27.87
CA ARG A 171 8.04 11.53 -27.61
C ARG A 171 6.98 10.95 -28.54
N GLU A 172 7.31 10.66 -29.78
CA GLU A 172 6.37 10.07 -30.74
C GLU A 172 6.15 8.58 -30.43
N LEU A 173 7.17 7.85 -29.99
CA LEU A 173 7.04 6.48 -29.52
C LEU A 173 6.16 6.44 -28.25
N ARG A 174 6.37 7.38 -27.30
CA ARG A 174 5.51 7.52 -26.12
C ARG A 174 4.04 7.75 -26.49
N ARG A 175 3.79 8.67 -27.41
CA ARG A 175 2.43 8.97 -27.88
C ARG A 175 1.74 7.74 -28.44
N LYS A 176 2.43 6.97 -29.28
CA LYS A 176 1.90 5.71 -29.83
C LYS A 176 1.61 4.69 -28.71
N ALA A 177 2.52 4.58 -27.73
CA ALA A 177 2.37 3.65 -26.61
C ALA A 177 1.16 4.03 -25.72
N TRP A 178 1.03 5.31 -25.38
CA TRP A 178 -0.12 5.79 -24.61
C TRP A 178 -1.43 5.63 -25.36
N LYS A 179 -1.41 5.87 -26.68
CA LYS A 179 -2.60 5.62 -27.52
C LYS A 179 -2.98 4.14 -27.51
N ALA A 180 -2.03 3.22 -27.65
CA ALA A 180 -2.31 1.79 -27.62
C ALA A 180 -2.91 1.35 -26.27
N VAL A 181 -2.46 1.93 -25.16
CA VAL A 181 -3.05 1.72 -23.83
C VAL A 181 -4.45 2.33 -23.74
N SER A 182 -4.66 3.54 -24.27
CA SER A 182 -5.99 4.17 -24.36
C SER A 182 -6.97 3.31 -25.16
N ASP A 183 -6.55 2.81 -26.32
CA ASP A 183 -7.36 1.94 -27.19
C ASP A 183 -7.76 0.63 -26.48
N TYR A 184 -6.84 0.06 -25.69
CA TYR A 184 -7.16 -1.09 -24.85
C TYR A 184 -8.24 -0.76 -23.81
N PHE A 185 -8.07 0.31 -23.03
CA PHE A 185 -9.06 0.69 -22.03
C PHE A 185 -10.41 1.05 -22.64
N LEU A 186 -10.43 1.70 -23.79
CA LEU A 186 -11.66 1.93 -24.56
C LEU A 186 -12.39 0.63 -24.91
N SER A 187 -11.64 -0.43 -25.24
CA SER A 187 -12.23 -1.72 -25.58
C SER A 187 -12.86 -2.45 -24.41
N VAL A 188 -12.47 -2.13 -23.17
CA VAL A 188 -12.92 -2.80 -21.94
C VAL A 188 -13.64 -1.86 -20.96
N THR A 189 -13.76 -0.56 -21.28
CA THR A 189 -14.33 0.44 -20.35
C THR A 189 -15.75 0.11 -19.91
N ASP A 190 -16.59 -0.42 -20.80
CA ASP A 190 -17.97 -0.79 -20.45
C ASP A 190 -18.01 -1.95 -19.44
N GLU A 191 -17.11 -2.91 -19.57
CA GLU A 191 -16.99 -4.01 -18.61
C GLU A 191 -16.46 -3.50 -17.25
N ILE A 192 -15.48 -2.60 -17.25
CA ILE A 192 -14.96 -1.99 -16.02
C ILE A 192 -16.05 -1.15 -15.35
N ASP A 193 -16.80 -0.37 -16.11
CA ASP A 193 -17.94 0.42 -15.61
C ASP A 193 -19.01 -0.48 -14.98
N GLU A 194 -19.34 -1.62 -15.60
CA GLU A 194 -20.28 -2.61 -15.05
C GLU A 194 -19.76 -3.21 -13.72
N ILE A 195 -18.49 -3.62 -13.68
CA ILE A 195 -17.87 -4.17 -12.47
C ILE A 195 -17.93 -3.15 -11.35
N TYR A 196 -17.49 -1.92 -11.60
CA TYR A 196 -17.44 -0.90 -10.56
C TYR A 196 -18.83 -0.46 -10.10
N ASP A 197 -19.80 -0.38 -11.00
CA ASP A 197 -21.20 -0.09 -10.64
C ASP A 197 -21.77 -1.15 -9.69
N LYS A 198 -21.52 -2.42 -9.98
CA LYS A 198 -21.90 -3.52 -9.09
C LYS A 198 -21.17 -3.44 -7.74
N MET A 199 -19.87 -3.13 -7.73
CA MET A 199 -19.11 -2.97 -6.48
C MET A 199 -19.64 -1.82 -5.62
N VAL A 200 -19.93 -0.66 -6.21
CA VAL A 200 -20.52 0.48 -5.48
C VAL A 200 -21.86 0.12 -4.85
N LYS A 201 -22.74 -0.54 -5.61
CA LYS A 201 -24.04 -1.00 -5.11
C LYS A 201 -23.90 -2.05 -4.03
N ASN A 202 -23.05 -3.02 -4.20
CA ASN A 202 -22.77 -4.09 -3.24
C ASN A 202 -22.23 -3.52 -1.93
N ARG A 203 -21.18 -2.68 -1.98
CA ARG A 203 -20.59 -2.01 -0.81
C ARG A 203 -21.61 -1.12 -0.08
N THR A 204 -22.43 -0.41 -0.83
CA THR A 204 -23.51 0.40 -0.25
C THR A 204 -24.55 -0.46 0.45
N GLU A 205 -24.91 -1.61 -0.13
CA GLU A 205 -25.85 -2.55 0.50
C GLU A 205 -25.26 -3.17 1.77
N GLN A 206 -23.98 -3.56 1.76
CA GLN A 206 -23.29 -4.03 2.97
C GLN A 206 -23.36 -2.97 4.08
N ALA A 207 -23.04 -1.70 3.75
CA ALA A 207 -23.11 -0.59 4.70
C ALA A 207 -24.51 -0.41 5.27
N ARG A 208 -25.55 -0.43 4.42
CA ARG A 208 -26.95 -0.29 4.85
C ARG A 208 -27.41 -1.45 5.74
N GLN A 209 -27.00 -2.66 5.41
CA GLN A 209 -27.31 -3.82 6.27
C GLN A 209 -26.65 -3.69 7.66
N LEU A 210 -25.48 -3.04 7.75
CA LEU A 210 -24.84 -2.75 9.03
C LEU A 210 -25.38 -1.51 9.73
N GLY A 211 -26.33 -0.77 9.12
CA GLY A 211 -26.99 0.39 9.70
C GLY A 211 -26.37 1.74 9.32
N TYR A 212 -25.44 1.76 8.36
CA TYR A 212 -24.80 2.99 7.85
C TYR A 212 -25.60 3.56 6.67
N GLU A 213 -25.53 4.88 6.49
CA GLU A 213 -26.19 5.58 5.38
C GLU A 213 -25.56 5.21 4.02
N ASN A 214 -24.23 5.17 3.97
CA ASN A 214 -23.44 4.85 2.79
C ASN A 214 -22.15 4.11 3.18
N TYR A 215 -21.32 3.78 2.19
CA TYR A 215 -20.12 2.97 2.42
C TYR A 215 -18.96 3.72 3.09
N VAL A 216 -18.96 5.05 3.15
CA VAL A 216 -17.81 5.82 3.66
C VAL A 216 -17.43 5.39 5.07
N GLU A 217 -18.39 5.35 6.00
CA GLU A 217 -18.13 4.97 7.39
C GLU A 217 -17.68 3.52 7.51
N LEU A 218 -18.33 2.60 6.83
CA LEU A 218 -17.92 1.19 6.77
C LEU A 218 -16.52 1.04 6.17
N GLY A 219 -16.21 1.77 5.11
CA GLY A 219 -14.88 1.78 4.48
C GLY A 219 -13.79 2.24 5.43
N TYR A 220 -14.05 3.27 6.24
CA TYR A 220 -13.12 3.73 7.28
C TYR A 220 -12.88 2.67 8.36
N TYR A 221 -13.93 1.97 8.81
CA TYR A 221 -13.76 0.86 9.75
C TYR A 221 -12.97 -0.30 9.13
N ARG A 222 -13.22 -0.64 7.86
CA ARG A 222 -12.46 -1.68 7.15
C ARG A 222 -11.00 -1.34 6.95
N MET A 223 -10.67 -0.06 6.85
CA MET A 223 -9.29 0.43 6.84
C MET A 223 -8.68 0.55 8.25
N ASN A 224 -9.38 0.08 9.28
CA ASN A 224 -8.94 0.13 10.68
C ASN A 224 -8.55 1.54 11.14
N ARG A 225 -9.29 2.57 10.70
CA ARG A 225 -9.04 3.96 11.08
C ARG A 225 -9.53 4.23 12.49
N ASN A 226 -8.63 4.07 13.44
CA ASN A 226 -8.94 4.04 14.87
C ASN A 226 -8.75 5.38 15.60
N CYS A 227 -8.15 6.37 14.95
CA CYS A 227 -7.77 7.63 15.58
C CYS A 227 -7.97 8.89 14.73
N TYR A 228 -8.59 8.76 13.56
CA TYR A 228 -8.98 9.88 12.71
C TYR A 228 -10.24 9.54 11.90
N ASP A 229 -10.92 10.56 11.42
CA ASP A 229 -12.20 10.49 10.75
C ASP A 229 -12.19 11.18 9.37
N LYS A 230 -13.34 11.18 8.70
CA LYS A 230 -13.48 11.77 7.37
C LYS A 230 -13.30 13.29 7.38
N GLU A 231 -13.67 13.96 8.44
CA GLU A 231 -13.53 15.41 8.62
C GLU A 231 -12.04 15.80 8.71
N MET A 232 -11.24 15.01 9.42
CA MET A 232 -9.79 15.19 9.48
C MET A 232 -9.13 14.96 8.11
N VAL A 233 -9.58 13.94 7.37
CA VAL A 233 -9.11 13.67 6.00
C VAL A 233 -9.54 14.77 5.03
N GLU A 234 -10.74 15.31 5.16
CA GLU A 234 -11.20 16.45 4.36
C GLU A 234 -10.32 17.70 4.61
N ASN A 235 -9.97 17.99 5.87
CA ASN A 235 -9.05 19.08 6.21
C ASN A 235 -7.66 18.84 5.62
N PHE A 236 -7.15 17.61 5.67
CA PHE A 236 -5.91 17.22 5.01
C PHE A 236 -5.96 17.51 3.50
N ARG A 237 -6.99 17.04 2.78
CA ARG A 237 -7.17 17.31 1.35
C ARG A 237 -7.26 18.78 1.03
N LYS A 238 -7.91 19.59 1.91
CA LYS A 238 -7.98 21.04 1.75
C LYS A 238 -6.60 21.67 1.79
N GLN A 239 -5.78 21.33 2.79
CA GLN A 239 -4.40 21.81 2.89
C GLN A 239 -3.55 21.38 1.67
N VAL A 240 -3.74 20.15 1.16
CA VAL A 240 -3.04 19.68 -0.05
C VAL A 240 -3.43 20.52 -1.26
N LYS A 241 -4.71 20.85 -1.45
CA LYS A 241 -5.15 21.76 -2.53
C LYS A 241 -4.51 23.14 -2.42
N GLU A 242 -4.34 23.65 -1.21
CA GLU A 242 -3.81 24.99 -0.95
C GLU A 242 -2.29 25.08 -1.11
N TYR A 243 -1.54 24.07 -0.67
CA TYR A 243 -0.07 24.13 -0.60
C TYR A 243 0.63 23.18 -1.58
N PHE A 244 0.24 21.88 -1.63
CA PHE A 244 0.92 20.91 -2.48
C PHE A 244 0.59 21.03 -3.96
N VAL A 245 -0.64 21.35 -4.32
CA VAL A 245 -1.03 21.52 -5.73
C VAL A 245 -0.24 22.64 -6.40
N PRO A 246 -0.13 23.86 -5.83
CA PRO A 246 0.73 24.90 -6.40
C PRO A 246 2.21 24.51 -6.46
N PHE A 247 2.72 23.82 -5.46
CA PHE A 247 4.11 23.33 -5.44
C PHE A 247 4.36 22.29 -6.54
N ALA A 248 3.52 21.28 -6.67
CA ALA A 248 3.61 20.29 -7.73
C ALA A 248 3.56 20.94 -9.13
N ASN A 249 2.71 21.96 -9.32
CA ASN A 249 2.65 22.69 -10.59
C ASN A 249 3.97 23.40 -10.91
N LYS A 250 4.66 23.99 -9.94
CA LYS A 250 5.99 24.59 -10.15
C LYS A 250 7.01 23.52 -10.56
N LEU A 251 6.97 22.33 -9.95
CA LEU A 251 7.84 21.19 -10.33
C LEU A 251 7.54 20.73 -11.76
N HIS A 252 6.27 20.62 -12.14
CA HIS A 252 5.87 20.27 -13.49
C HIS A 252 6.36 21.29 -14.52
N GLU A 253 6.31 22.59 -14.23
CA GLU A 253 6.87 23.63 -15.11
C GLU A 253 8.41 23.52 -15.25
N GLN A 254 9.13 23.22 -14.17
CA GLN A 254 10.55 22.92 -14.29
C GLN A 254 10.82 21.69 -15.14
N ARG A 255 10.03 20.62 -14.95
CA ARG A 255 10.12 19.41 -15.77
C ARG A 255 9.83 19.69 -17.24
N ARG A 256 8.77 20.45 -17.55
CA ARG A 256 8.43 20.89 -18.90
C ARG A 256 9.62 21.57 -19.60
N ALA A 257 10.25 22.53 -18.91
CA ALA A 257 11.42 23.22 -19.42
C ALA A 257 12.62 22.28 -19.59
N ARG A 258 12.85 21.35 -18.65
CA ARG A 258 13.95 20.37 -18.67
C ARG A 258 13.83 19.37 -19.82
N ILE A 259 12.62 18.88 -20.10
CA ILE A 259 12.40 17.94 -21.22
C ILE A 259 12.17 18.66 -22.55
N GLY A 260 12.14 20.01 -22.57
CA GLY A 260 12.12 20.81 -23.79
C GLY A 260 10.79 20.78 -24.56
N VAL A 261 9.65 20.56 -23.90
CA VAL A 261 8.32 20.58 -24.55
C VAL A 261 7.63 21.92 -24.34
N GLU A 262 6.86 22.36 -25.34
CA GLU A 262 6.11 23.61 -25.25
C GLU A 262 5.01 23.52 -24.18
N LYS A 263 4.33 22.38 -24.11
CA LYS A 263 3.28 22.08 -23.15
C LYS A 263 3.42 20.61 -22.69
N LEU A 264 3.29 20.39 -21.37
CA LEU A 264 3.16 19.03 -20.85
C LEU A 264 1.81 18.45 -21.25
N SER A 265 1.81 17.16 -21.55
CA SER A 265 0.59 16.39 -21.72
C SER A 265 0.69 15.05 -20.96
N TYR A 266 -0.39 14.28 -20.95
CA TYR A 266 -0.46 13.01 -20.25
C TYR A 266 0.63 12.01 -20.67
N ILE A 267 1.12 12.11 -21.91
CA ILE A 267 2.23 11.26 -22.39
C ILE A 267 3.60 11.64 -21.79
N ASP A 268 3.71 12.79 -21.15
CA ASP A 268 4.95 13.31 -20.59
C ASP A 268 5.02 13.12 -19.05
N THR A 269 3.96 12.58 -18.43
CA THR A 269 3.83 12.49 -16.96
C THR A 269 4.95 11.73 -16.27
N ASP A 270 5.44 10.67 -16.90
CA ASP A 270 6.42 9.76 -16.33
C ASP A 270 7.81 9.93 -16.97
N VAL A 271 8.07 11.08 -17.60
CA VAL A 271 9.36 11.40 -18.20
C VAL A 271 9.97 12.64 -17.56
N TYR A 272 11.16 12.48 -17.02
CA TYR A 272 11.85 13.50 -16.24
C TYR A 272 13.04 14.13 -16.97
N PHE A 273 13.66 13.41 -17.91
CA PHE A 273 14.88 13.84 -18.60
C PHE A 273 14.82 13.53 -20.10
N THR A 274 15.44 14.39 -20.93
CA THR A 274 15.48 14.22 -22.40
C THR A 274 16.26 12.99 -22.85
N ASN A 275 17.22 12.54 -22.05
CA ASN A 275 18.03 11.32 -22.31
C ASN A 275 17.44 10.06 -21.63
N GLY A 276 16.17 10.11 -21.22
CA GLY A 276 15.48 9.06 -20.48
C GLY A 276 15.67 9.16 -18.97
N ASN A 277 14.75 8.53 -18.23
CA ASN A 277 14.85 8.45 -16.78
C ASN A 277 16.09 7.66 -16.35
N PRO A 278 16.66 7.92 -15.16
CA PRO A 278 17.73 7.09 -14.62
C PRO A 278 17.23 5.66 -14.43
N ALA A 279 18.09 4.70 -14.81
CA ALA A 279 17.86 3.28 -14.60
C ALA A 279 18.99 2.73 -13.73
N PRO A 280 18.74 1.71 -12.92
CA PRO A 280 19.79 1.11 -12.12
C PRO A 280 20.87 0.48 -13.00
N VAL A 281 22.10 0.47 -12.49
CA VAL A 281 23.26 -0.18 -13.14
C VAL A 281 23.41 -1.60 -12.57
N GLY A 282 23.74 -2.55 -13.45
CA GLY A 282 23.98 -3.93 -13.05
C GLY A 282 22.78 -4.86 -13.17
N THR A 283 23.01 -6.09 -12.78
CA THR A 283 21.99 -7.16 -12.74
C THR A 283 21.13 -7.07 -11.48
N PRO A 284 19.98 -7.76 -11.40
CA PRO A 284 19.21 -7.84 -10.17
C PRO A 284 20.01 -8.30 -8.94
N GLU A 285 20.95 -9.23 -9.13
CA GLU A 285 21.84 -9.72 -8.07
C GLU A 285 22.82 -8.61 -7.62
N GLU A 286 23.32 -7.81 -8.54
CA GLU A 286 24.18 -6.66 -8.23
C GLU A 286 23.40 -5.55 -7.53
N ILE A 287 22.13 -5.33 -7.88
CA ILE A 287 21.23 -4.41 -7.18
C ILE A 287 21.00 -4.88 -5.73
N LEU A 288 20.74 -6.17 -5.51
CA LEU A 288 20.62 -6.73 -4.14
C LEU A 288 21.93 -6.60 -3.35
N ALA A 289 23.08 -6.84 -3.99
CA ALA A 289 24.39 -6.66 -3.35
C ALA A 289 24.67 -5.18 -3.00
N ALA A 290 24.28 -4.23 -3.85
CA ALA A 290 24.30 -2.80 -3.55
C ALA A 290 23.39 -2.46 -2.36
N GLY A 291 22.19 -3.05 -2.31
CA GLY A 291 21.29 -2.95 -1.17
C GLY A 291 21.93 -3.47 0.12
N GLN A 292 22.55 -4.64 0.08
CA GLN A 292 23.26 -5.20 1.26
C GLN A 292 24.36 -4.28 1.76
N LYS A 293 25.15 -3.68 0.86
CA LYS A 293 26.16 -2.70 1.23
C LYS A 293 25.53 -1.46 1.86
N MET A 294 24.50 -0.91 1.23
CA MET A 294 23.77 0.27 1.74
C MET A 294 23.23 0.04 3.15
N TYR A 295 22.50 -1.05 3.37
CA TYR A 295 21.92 -1.36 4.69
C TYR A 295 22.98 -1.68 5.74
N SER A 296 24.14 -2.24 5.32
CA SER A 296 25.28 -2.48 6.22
C SER A 296 25.96 -1.20 6.70
N GLU A 297 25.95 -0.15 5.87
CA GLU A 297 26.54 1.15 6.19
C GLU A 297 25.55 2.09 6.87
N LEU A 298 24.24 1.91 6.69
CA LEU A 298 23.20 2.75 7.28
C LEU A 298 23.15 2.58 8.81
N SER A 299 23.08 1.35 9.32
CA SER A 299 23.14 1.08 10.75
C SER A 299 23.46 -0.41 11.05
N PRO A 300 23.93 -0.73 12.29
CA PRO A 300 24.09 -2.12 12.68
C PRO A 300 22.80 -2.94 12.59
N GLN A 301 21.66 -2.33 12.91
CA GLN A 301 20.35 -2.99 12.91
C GLN A 301 19.88 -3.31 11.48
N THR A 302 20.06 -2.38 10.55
CA THR A 302 19.71 -2.63 9.14
C THR A 302 20.67 -3.62 8.48
N LYS A 303 21.94 -3.66 8.91
CA LYS A 303 22.87 -4.71 8.49
C LYS A 303 22.39 -6.10 8.90
N GLU A 304 22.08 -6.28 10.18
CA GLU A 304 21.59 -7.56 10.72
C GLU A 304 20.31 -8.00 10.02
N PHE A 305 19.39 -7.06 9.83
CA PHE A 305 18.13 -7.29 9.10
C PHE A 305 18.38 -7.78 7.66
N PHE A 306 19.16 -7.04 6.89
CA PHE A 306 19.34 -7.35 5.47
C PHE A 306 20.14 -8.64 5.25
N ASP A 307 21.16 -8.87 6.09
CA ASP A 307 21.90 -10.14 6.09
C ASP A 307 20.96 -11.32 6.39
N PHE A 308 20.06 -11.19 7.39
CA PHE A 308 19.01 -12.18 7.67
C PHE A 308 18.11 -12.46 6.47
N MET A 309 17.68 -11.42 5.76
CA MET A 309 16.85 -11.57 4.56
C MET A 309 17.56 -12.35 3.46
N MET A 310 18.82 -12.00 3.20
CA MET A 310 19.64 -12.67 2.18
C MET A 310 19.97 -14.13 2.52
N GLU A 311 20.38 -14.40 3.75
CA GLU A 311 20.76 -15.74 4.22
C GLU A 311 19.57 -16.72 4.21
N ASN A 312 18.34 -16.21 4.41
CA ASN A 312 17.13 -17.00 4.47
C ASN A 312 16.30 -16.99 3.16
N GLU A 313 16.86 -16.45 2.06
CA GLU A 313 16.19 -16.42 0.74
C GLU A 313 14.80 -15.73 0.80
N LEU A 314 14.69 -14.61 1.52
CA LEU A 314 13.42 -13.92 1.80
C LEU A 314 13.10 -12.84 0.75
N PHE A 315 13.70 -12.94 -0.43
CA PHE A 315 13.45 -12.10 -1.59
C PHE A 315 13.06 -12.95 -2.80
N ASP A 316 11.95 -12.66 -3.44
CA ASP A 316 11.67 -13.07 -4.81
C ASP A 316 11.41 -11.81 -5.64
N VAL A 317 12.46 -11.28 -6.29
CA VAL A 317 12.41 -9.98 -6.98
C VAL A 317 12.43 -10.08 -8.50
N LEU A 318 12.81 -11.23 -9.08
CA LEU A 318 12.91 -11.38 -10.53
C LEU A 318 11.54 -11.42 -11.20
N GLY A 319 11.33 -10.57 -12.21
CA GLY A 319 10.14 -10.62 -13.06
C GLY A 319 10.12 -11.88 -13.92
N ARG A 320 9.01 -12.61 -13.94
CA ARG A 320 8.77 -13.81 -14.76
C ARG A 320 7.38 -13.74 -15.40
N LYS A 321 7.19 -14.44 -16.54
CA LYS A 321 5.92 -14.40 -17.28
C LYS A 321 4.73 -14.98 -16.51
N THR A 322 5.00 -15.98 -15.65
CA THR A 322 3.99 -16.69 -14.86
C THR A 322 3.81 -16.10 -13.46
N LYS A 323 4.59 -15.08 -13.10
CA LYS A 323 4.58 -14.44 -11.81
C LYS A 323 3.49 -13.38 -11.73
N ARG A 324 2.79 -13.28 -10.59
CA ARG A 324 1.83 -12.20 -10.33
C ARG A 324 2.51 -10.84 -10.47
N GLN A 325 1.78 -9.86 -11.00
CA GLN A 325 2.27 -8.48 -11.12
C GLN A 325 2.16 -7.73 -9.79
N GLY A 326 3.04 -6.73 -9.62
CA GLY A 326 3.11 -5.92 -8.41
C GLY A 326 4.28 -6.30 -7.51
N GLY A 327 4.29 -5.73 -6.32
CA GLY A 327 5.23 -5.99 -5.24
C GLY A 327 4.53 -5.86 -3.91
N TYR A 328 5.03 -6.53 -2.90
CA TYR A 328 4.56 -6.43 -1.51
C TYR A 328 5.59 -7.02 -0.54
N MET A 329 5.49 -6.59 0.70
CA MET A 329 6.06 -7.29 1.84
C MET A 329 4.94 -8.02 2.59
N THR A 330 5.20 -9.25 3.00
CA THR A 330 4.35 -9.98 3.96
C THR A 330 5.19 -10.62 5.07
N TYR A 331 4.52 -11.12 6.11
CA TYR A 331 5.18 -11.71 7.27
C TYR A 331 4.75 -13.16 7.47
N ILE A 332 5.72 -14.06 7.67
CA ILE A 332 5.49 -15.50 7.88
C ILE A 332 5.67 -15.82 9.36
N PRO A 333 4.58 -15.91 10.16
CA PRO A 333 4.64 -15.85 11.62
C PRO A 333 5.48 -16.95 12.28
N ASN A 334 5.31 -18.21 11.91
CA ASN A 334 6.03 -19.33 12.52
C ASN A 334 7.54 -19.30 12.27
N PHE A 335 7.95 -18.64 11.18
CA PHE A 335 9.35 -18.48 10.82
C PHE A 335 9.92 -17.13 11.24
N LYS A 336 9.08 -16.27 11.84
CA LYS A 336 9.46 -14.91 12.29
C LYS A 336 10.17 -14.13 11.18
N SER A 337 9.68 -14.27 9.95
CA SER A 337 10.37 -13.80 8.75
C SER A 337 9.47 -12.91 7.91
N PRO A 338 9.89 -11.67 7.63
CA PRO A 338 9.32 -10.92 6.52
C PRO A 338 9.71 -11.58 5.19
N PHE A 339 8.89 -11.41 4.15
CA PHE A 339 9.17 -11.86 2.80
C PHE A 339 8.85 -10.75 1.80
N ILE A 340 9.75 -10.47 0.86
CA ILE A 340 9.58 -9.45 -0.16
C ILE A 340 9.38 -10.10 -1.52
N PHE A 341 8.24 -9.79 -2.13
CA PHE A 341 7.87 -10.16 -3.49
C PHE A 341 7.93 -8.93 -4.39
N ALA A 342 8.57 -9.03 -5.56
CA ALA A 342 8.68 -7.92 -6.52
C ALA A 342 8.82 -8.43 -7.96
N ASN A 343 8.84 -7.51 -8.93
CA ASN A 343 9.00 -7.79 -10.35
C ASN A 343 9.99 -6.81 -10.99
N PHE A 344 11.27 -7.04 -10.82
CA PHE A 344 12.31 -6.21 -11.42
C PHE A 344 12.21 -6.19 -12.94
N ASN A 345 12.31 -5.00 -13.51
CA ASN A 345 12.13 -4.74 -14.94
C ASN A 345 13.19 -3.81 -15.56
N GLY A 346 14.23 -3.45 -14.80
CA GLY A 346 15.34 -2.58 -15.25
C GLY A 346 15.02 -1.08 -15.20
N THR A 347 13.97 -0.67 -14.51
CA THR A 347 13.66 0.75 -14.25
C THR A 347 14.08 1.18 -12.85
N SER A 348 14.04 2.49 -12.56
CA SER A 348 14.27 3.01 -11.20
C SER A 348 13.37 2.33 -10.15
N GLY A 349 12.18 1.88 -10.56
CA GLY A 349 11.26 1.16 -9.70
C GLY A 349 11.85 -0.08 -9.03
N ASP A 350 12.88 -0.70 -9.60
CA ASP A 350 13.57 -1.84 -8.96
C ASP A 350 14.28 -1.42 -7.67
N VAL A 351 14.84 -0.21 -7.64
CA VAL A 351 15.49 0.36 -6.44
C VAL A 351 14.45 0.89 -5.47
N ASP A 352 13.39 1.56 -5.99
CA ASP A 352 12.28 2.05 -5.18
C ASP A 352 11.64 0.90 -4.39
N VAL A 353 11.41 -0.26 -5.03
CA VAL A 353 10.89 -1.46 -4.36
C VAL A 353 11.84 -1.95 -3.26
N ILE A 354 13.17 -2.03 -3.50
CA ILE A 354 14.11 -2.48 -2.47
C ILE A 354 14.10 -1.55 -1.27
N THR A 355 14.03 -0.26 -1.47
CA THR A 355 14.02 0.69 -0.36
C THR A 355 12.68 0.73 0.34
N HIS A 356 11.57 0.70 -0.41
CA HIS A 356 10.21 0.71 0.10
C HIS A 356 9.87 -0.56 0.88
N GLU A 357 9.91 -1.71 0.23
CA GLU A 357 9.53 -2.99 0.85
C GLU A 357 10.47 -3.37 2.00
N CYS A 358 11.76 -3.00 1.91
CA CYS A 358 12.66 -3.16 3.06
C CYS A 358 12.32 -2.25 4.23
N GLY A 359 11.65 -1.12 4.02
CA GLY A 359 11.13 -0.31 5.13
C GLY A 359 10.08 -1.07 5.95
N HIS A 360 9.12 -1.69 5.26
CA HIS A 360 8.14 -2.57 5.90
C HIS A 360 8.80 -3.80 6.55
N ALA A 361 9.68 -4.47 5.81
CA ALA A 361 10.36 -5.67 6.29
C ALA A 361 11.26 -5.40 7.49
N PHE A 362 11.91 -4.25 7.55
CA PHE A 362 12.73 -3.84 8.68
C PHE A 362 11.90 -3.68 9.95
N GLN A 363 10.73 -3.04 9.87
CA GLN A 363 9.81 -2.94 11.00
C GLN A 363 9.36 -4.34 11.47
N GLY A 364 8.90 -5.20 10.54
CA GLY A 364 8.50 -6.57 10.86
C GLY A 364 9.64 -7.40 11.48
N TYR A 365 10.87 -7.20 10.99
CA TYR A 365 12.07 -7.84 11.56
C TYR A 365 12.38 -7.36 12.98
N LEU A 366 12.27 -6.07 13.25
CA LEU A 366 12.50 -5.51 14.59
C LEU A 366 11.55 -6.09 15.64
N LEU A 367 10.30 -6.35 15.25
CA LEU A 367 9.26 -6.87 16.15
C LEU A 367 9.06 -8.40 16.06
N ARG A 368 9.96 -9.12 15.37
CA ARG A 368 9.84 -10.58 15.17
C ARG A 368 9.80 -11.40 16.47
N ASP A 369 10.37 -10.87 17.54
CA ASP A 369 10.40 -11.49 18.86
C ASP A 369 9.41 -10.86 19.86
N GLU A 370 8.51 -9.97 19.36
CA GLU A 370 7.46 -9.38 20.19
C GLU A 370 6.48 -10.48 20.65
N GLU A 371 6.29 -10.57 21.98
CA GLU A 371 5.39 -11.55 22.56
C GLU A 371 3.92 -11.18 22.38
N ILE A 372 3.62 -9.88 22.38
CA ILE A 372 2.28 -9.33 22.18
C ILE A 372 2.12 -8.96 20.71
N ARG A 373 1.46 -9.81 19.95
CA ARG A 373 1.38 -9.68 18.49
C ARG A 373 0.68 -8.41 18.04
N GLU A 374 -0.31 -7.96 18.77
CA GLU A 374 -1.04 -6.72 18.48
C GLU A 374 -0.12 -5.50 18.46
N PHE A 375 1.05 -5.55 19.14
CA PHE A 375 2.01 -4.46 19.07
C PHE A 375 2.78 -4.42 17.74
N ALA A 376 2.74 -5.49 16.97
CA ALA A 376 3.29 -5.54 15.61
C ALA A 376 2.24 -5.31 14.52
N ASP A 377 0.93 -5.32 14.86
CA ASP A 377 -0.18 -5.15 13.93
C ASP A 377 -0.49 -3.65 13.73
N ILE A 378 0.25 -3.03 12.82
CA ILE A 378 0.19 -1.59 12.56
C ILE A 378 -0.88 -1.23 11.52
N THR A 379 -1.43 -0.02 11.64
CA THR A 379 -2.32 0.54 10.62
C THR A 379 -1.55 0.90 9.34
N MET A 380 -2.26 0.92 8.20
CA MET A 380 -1.62 1.07 6.88
C MET A 380 -0.88 2.40 6.74
N GLU A 381 -1.44 3.52 7.21
CA GLU A 381 -0.74 4.81 7.19
C GLU A 381 0.56 4.81 8.02
N THR A 382 0.61 4.05 9.11
CA THR A 382 1.84 3.85 9.90
C THR A 382 2.83 2.98 9.13
N ALA A 383 2.38 1.91 8.51
CA ALA A 383 3.20 1.03 7.69
C ALA A 383 3.89 1.79 6.56
N GLU A 384 3.15 2.66 5.86
CA GLU A 384 3.69 3.43 4.75
C GLU A 384 4.69 4.52 5.19
N ILE A 385 4.66 4.97 6.46
CA ILE A 385 5.75 5.82 6.95
C ILE A 385 7.06 5.04 6.99
N HIS A 386 7.03 3.76 7.38
CA HIS A 386 8.23 2.94 7.44
C HIS A 386 8.87 2.79 6.05
N SER A 387 8.07 2.46 5.04
CA SER A 387 8.52 2.24 3.66
C SER A 387 9.00 3.53 3.01
N MET A 388 8.16 4.56 2.93
CA MET A 388 8.46 5.82 2.25
C MET A 388 9.59 6.62 2.92
N SER A 389 9.76 6.50 4.23
CA SER A 389 10.89 7.13 4.92
C SER A 389 12.21 6.43 4.59
N MET A 390 12.20 5.10 4.46
CA MET A 390 13.40 4.34 4.13
C MET A 390 13.94 4.70 2.74
N GLU A 391 13.06 5.01 1.78
CA GLU A 391 13.45 5.52 0.48
C GLU A 391 14.34 6.77 0.60
N TYR A 392 13.98 7.72 1.48
CA TYR A 392 14.79 8.92 1.73
C TYR A 392 16.07 8.62 2.52
N PHE A 393 16.04 7.70 3.49
CA PHE A 393 17.24 7.30 4.23
C PHE A 393 18.29 6.67 3.32
N ALA A 394 17.89 6.04 2.24
CA ALA A 394 18.77 5.43 1.23
C ALA A 394 19.51 6.45 0.34
N TYR A 395 19.14 7.73 0.32
CA TYR A 395 19.65 8.74 -0.63
C TYR A 395 21.18 8.87 -0.68
N ASN A 396 21.87 8.69 0.45
CA ASN A 396 23.32 8.81 0.53
C ASN A 396 24.04 7.70 -0.25
N TRP A 397 23.35 6.62 -0.62
CA TRP A 397 23.93 5.45 -1.30
C TRP A 397 23.42 5.29 -2.75
N MET A 398 22.65 6.22 -3.27
CA MET A 398 22.07 6.10 -4.61
C MET A 398 23.12 6.02 -5.73
N GLU A 399 24.37 6.43 -5.46
CA GLU A 399 25.49 6.19 -6.39
C GLU A 399 25.77 4.70 -6.62
N LEU A 400 25.52 3.84 -5.63
CA LEU A 400 25.67 2.39 -5.77
C LEU A 400 24.69 1.79 -6.80
N PHE A 401 23.54 2.41 -6.97
CA PHE A 401 22.47 1.92 -7.85
C PHE A 401 22.45 2.64 -9.20
N PHE A 402 22.76 3.93 -9.24
CA PHE A 402 22.58 4.77 -10.44
C PHE A 402 23.88 5.35 -11.01
N GLY A 403 25.03 5.08 -10.37
CA GLY A 403 26.33 5.60 -10.79
C GLY A 403 26.29 7.12 -10.97
N ASP A 404 26.78 7.60 -12.12
CA ASP A 404 26.84 9.03 -12.46
C ASP A 404 25.45 9.69 -12.58
N ARG A 405 24.37 8.92 -12.63
CA ARG A 405 22.98 9.43 -12.71
C ARG A 405 22.26 9.49 -11.37
N LYS A 406 22.98 9.38 -10.25
CA LYS A 406 22.37 9.45 -8.91
C LYS A 406 21.60 10.76 -8.68
N ASP A 407 22.16 11.90 -9.11
CA ASP A 407 21.52 13.20 -8.89
C ASP A 407 20.24 13.36 -9.72
N ASP A 408 20.20 12.77 -10.90
CA ASP A 408 18.98 12.67 -11.71
C ASP A 408 17.90 11.85 -10.98
N TYR A 409 18.28 10.70 -10.39
CA TYR A 409 17.37 9.87 -9.62
C TYR A 409 16.85 10.60 -8.39
N LEU A 410 17.71 11.21 -7.59
CA LEU A 410 17.30 11.96 -6.40
C LEU A 410 16.33 13.09 -6.73
N LYS A 411 16.56 13.78 -7.86
CA LYS A 411 15.66 14.82 -8.35
C LYS A 411 14.31 14.24 -8.79
N MET A 412 14.35 13.17 -9.58
CA MET A 412 13.13 12.50 -10.05
C MET A 412 12.27 12.00 -8.90
N HIS A 413 12.86 11.29 -7.94
CA HIS A 413 12.18 10.74 -6.78
C HIS A 413 11.54 11.83 -5.90
N LEU A 414 12.25 12.93 -5.67
CA LEU A 414 11.72 14.06 -4.90
C LEU A 414 10.55 14.75 -5.62
N GLU A 415 10.66 14.94 -6.94
CA GLU A 415 9.58 15.54 -7.75
C GLU A 415 8.35 14.62 -7.81
N ASP A 416 8.57 13.30 -7.94
CA ASP A 416 7.50 12.29 -7.99
C ASP A 416 6.76 12.20 -6.65
N SER A 417 7.50 12.08 -5.55
CA SER A 417 6.92 12.05 -4.20
C SER A 417 6.05 13.28 -3.92
N ALA A 418 6.51 14.47 -4.32
CA ALA A 418 5.73 15.71 -4.14
C ALA A 418 4.48 15.77 -5.04
N ALA A 419 4.58 15.27 -6.28
CA ALA A 419 3.48 15.23 -7.24
C ALA A 419 2.45 14.14 -6.92
N PHE A 420 2.85 13.09 -6.20
CA PHE A 420 1.98 11.99 -5.77
C PHE A 420 0.90 12.45 -4.78
N VAL A 421 1.23 13.32 -3.82
CA VAL A 421 0.29 13.73 -2.75
C VAL A 421 -1.02 14.33 -3.30
N PRO A 422 -1.00 15.28 -4.25
CA PRO A 422 -2.23 15.73 -4.91
C PRO A 422 -3.01 14.62 -5.62
N TYR A 423 -2.32 13.71 -6.30
CA TYR A 423 -2.98 12.61 -7.01
C TYR A 423 -3.66 11.63 -6.04
N GLY A 424 -2.98 11.24 -4.97
CA GLY A 424 -3.56 10.34 -3.97
C GLY A 424 -4.77 10.95 -3.25
N CYS A 425 -4.73 12.24 -2.94
CA CYS A 425 -5.87 12.98 -2.40
C CYS A 425 -7.05 13.03 -3.39
N MET A 426 -6.77 13.16 -4.67
CA MET A 426 -7.80 13.13 -5.72
C MET A 426 -8.48 11.76 -5.78
N VAL A 427 -7.72 10.67 -5.71
CA VAL A 427 -8.26 9.31 -5.66
C VAL A 427 -9.17 9.12 -4.46
N ASP A 428 -8.79 9.62 -3.30
CA ASP A 428 -9.59 9.55 -2.07
C ASP A 428 -10.87 10.39 -2.17
N GLU A 429 -10.80 11.66 -2.62
CA GLU A 429 -11.97 12.52 -2.78
C GLU A 429 -12.95 11.95 -3.81
N PHE A 430 -12.46 11.36 -4.89
CA PHE A 430 -13.29 10.66 -5.87
C PHE A 430 -14.13 9.54 -5.21
N GLN A 431 -13.52 8.73 -4.36
CA GLN A 431 -14.21 7.63 -3.69
C GLN A 431 -15.25 8.15 -2.69
N HIS A 432 -14.95 9.21 -1.92
CA HIS A 432 -15.93 9.86 -1.06
C HIS A 432 -17.16 10.30 -1.85
N ILE A 433 -16.98 11.04 -2.94
CA ILE A 433 -18.09 11.54 -3.78
C ILE A 433 -18.93 10.38 -4.34
N VAL A 434 -18.27 9.31 -4.80
CA VAL A 434 -18.96 8.16 -5.40
C VAL A 434 -19.76 7.38 -4.35
N TYR A 435 -19.19 7.14 -3.17
CA TYR A 435 -19.90 6.38 -2.11
C TYR A 435 -20.95 7.20 -1.36
N GLU A 436 -20.82 8.52 -1.33
CA GLU A 436 -21.87 9.41 -0.83
C GLU A 436 -23.06 9.53 -1.80
N LYS A 437 -22.84 9.25 -3.09
CA LYS A 437 -23.84 9.28 -4.16
C LYS A 437 -23.81 7.99 -4.99
N PRO A 438 -24.17 6.84 -4.40
CA PRO A 438 -23.98 5.54 -5.02
C PRO A 438 -24.85 5.30 -6.26
N GLU A 439 -25.86 6.15 -6.50
CA GLU A 439 -26.73 6.13 -7.68
C GLU A 439 -26.12 6.74 -8.93
N MET A 440 -24.92 7.35 -8.83
CA MET A 440 -24.23 7.91 -9.99
C MET A 440 -24.07 6.88 -11.10
N THR A 441 -24.34 7.33 -12.33
CA THR A 441 -24.03 6.57 -13.54
C THR A 441 -22.51 6.54 -13.81
N PRO A 442 -22.01 5.59 -14.60
CA PRO A 442 -20.61 5.57 -15.03
C PRO A 442 -20.15 6.88 -15.68
N ALA A 443 -21.02 7.51 -16.50
CA ALA A 443 -20.70 8.80 -17.13
C ALA A 443 -20.54 9.94 -16.11
N GLU A 444 -21.38 9.98 -15.08
CA GLU A 444 -21.28 10.96 -14.01
C GLU A 444 -20.00 10.75 -13.19
N ARG A 445 -19.61 9.49 -12.91
CA ARG A 445 -18.34 9.18 -12.23
C ARG A 445 -17.13 9.65 -13.05
N LYS A 446 -17.12 9.45 -14.36
CA LYS A 446 -16.09 9.98 -15.26
C LYS A 446 -16.05 11.52 -15.25
N ALA A 447 -17.22 12.17 -15.23
CA ALA A 447 -17.30 13.63 -15.14
C ALA A 447 -16.77 14.15 -13.78
N VAL A 448 -17.05 13.47 -12.66
CA VAL A 448 -16.48 13.79 -11.34
C VAL A 448 -14.96 13.69 -11.38
N TRP A 449 -14.41 12.58 -11.92
CA TRP A 449 -12.96 12.43 -12.04
C TRP A 449 -12.33 13.55 -12.85
N ALA A 450 -12.86 13.84 -14.04
CA ALA A 450 -12.37 14.95 -14.89
C ALA A 450 -12.47 16.33 -14.20
N GLY A 451 -13.48 16.52 -13.35
CA GLY A 451 -13.62 17.72 -12.52
C GLY A 451 -12.53 17.83 -11.46
N LEU A 452 -12.24 16.74 -10.74
CA LEU A 452 -11.21 16.68 -9.72
C LEU A 452 -9.80 16.83 -10.33
N GLU A 453 -9.53 16.29 -11.51
CA GLU A 453 -8.25 16.49 -12.18
C GLU A 453 -7.93 17.97 -12.44
N LYS A 454 -8.91 18.77 -12.76
CA LYS A 454 -8.71 20.23 -12.94
C LYS A 454 -8.30 20.93 -11.65
N VAL A 455 -8.68 20.36 -10.49
CA VAL A 455 -8.36 20.92 -9.17
C VAL A 455 -6.99 20.44 -8.70
N TYR A 456 -6.76 19.11 -8.76
CA TYR A 456 -5.55 18.50 -8.19
C TYR A 456 -4.38 18.42 -9.16
N ARG A 457 -4.66 18.31 -10.46
CA ARG A 457 -3.66 18.10 -11.53
C ARG A 457 -3.91 19.07 -12.70
N PRO A 458 -3.97 20.39 -12.48
CA PRO A 458 -4.31 21.37 -13.51
C PRO A 458 -3.31 21.43 -14.68
N HIS A 459 -2.13 20.84 -14.53
CA HIS A 459 -1.13 20.68 -15.60
C HIS A 459 -1.48 19.57 -16.61
N MET A 460 -2.45 18.69 -16.29
CA MET A 460 -2.79 17.56 -17.17
C MET A 460 -3.56 18.02 -18.41
N ASP A 461 -2.99 17.67 -19.56
CA ASP A 461 -3.63 17.82 -20.86
C ASP A 461 -3.69 16.46 -21.55
N TYR A 462 -4.88 15.96 -21.80
CA TYR A 462 -5.10 14.67 -22.44
C TYR A 462 -5.13 14.74 -23.97
N GLU A 463 -4.87 15.90 -24.58
CA GLU A 463 -4.80 16.08 -26.06
C GLU A 463 -6.03 15.48 -26.79
N GLU A 464 -7.22 15.61 -26.19
CA GLU A 464 -8.48 15.02 -26.72
C GLU A 464 -8.48 13.48 -26.78
N ASP A 465 -7.62 12.80 -26.00
CA ASP A 465 -7.62 11.33 -25.93
C ASP A 465 -9.03 10.82 -25.57
N PRO A 466 -9.57 9.85 -26.34
CA PRO A 466 -10.97 9.46 -26.22
C PRO A 466 -11.30 8.68 -24.94
N PHE A 467 -10.31 8.12 -24.23
CA PHE A 467 -10.48 7.46 -22.95
C PHE A 467 -10.05 8.35 -21.78
N PHE A 468 -8.78 8.76 -21.76
CA PHE A 468 -8.24 9.54 -20.64
C PHE A 468 -8.86 10.94 -20.59
N GLY A 469 -9.07 11.58 -21.74
CA GLY A 469 -9.70 12.91 -21.83
C GLY A 469 -11.19 12.94 -21.43
N GLN A 470 -11.84 11.79 -21.36
CA GLN A 470 -13.22 11.65 -20.90
C GLN A 470 -13.33 11.28 -19.41
N GLY A 471 -12.23 11.38 -18.67
CA GLY A 471 -12.20 11.06 -17.24
C GLY A 471 -12.10 9.56 -16.93
N GLY A 472 -11.58 8.76 -17.87
CA GLY A 472 -11.42 7.32 -17.72
C GLY A 472 -10.20 6.89 -16.88
N PHE A 473 -9.31 7.81 -16.52
CA PHE A 473 -8.01 7.49 -15.91
C PHE A 473 -8.13 6.63 -14.64
N TRP A 474 -9.15 6.85 -13.80
CA TRP A 474 -9.39 6.11 -12.55
C TRP A 474 -9.58 4.61 -12.78
N GLN A 475 -10.04 4.19 -13.96
CA GLN A 475 -10.29 2.78 -14.28
C GLN A 475 -9.01 1.94 -14.30
N LYS A 476 -7.84 2.58 -14.44
CA LYS A 476 -6.54 1.91 -14.36
C LYS A 476 -5.96 1.83 -12.94
N GLN A 477 -6.65 2.37 -11.92
CA GLN A 477 -6.19 2.41 -10.54
C GLN A 477 -6.76 1.24 -9.73
N PRO A 478 -5.99 0.14 -9.51
CA PRO A 478 -6.51 -1.09 -8.89
C PRO A 478 -7.06 -0.88 -7.49
N HIS A 479 -6.48 0.04 -6.72
CA HIS A 479 -6.87 0.31 -5.34
C HIS A 479 -8.32 0.78 -5.20
N ILE A 480 -8.87 1.50 -6.20
CA ILE A 480 -10.28 1.92 -6.22
C ILE A 480 -11.21 0.70 -6.21
N PHE A 481 -10.79 -0.41 -6.83
CA PHE A 481 -11.54 -1.65 -6.93
C PHE A 481 -11.29 -2.57 -5.73
N GLY A 482 -10.03 -2.85 -5.40
CA GLY A 482 -9.65 -3.86 -4.42
C GLY A 482 -9.48 -3.35 -2.99
N SER A 483 -9.13 -2.07 -2.81
CA SER A 483 -8.79 -1.49 -1.50
C SER A 483 -9.32 -0.07 -1.36
N PRO A 484 -10.66 0.10 -1.29
CA PRO A 484 -11.28 1.42 -1.25
C PRO A 484 -10.81 2.21 -0.02
N PHE A 485 -10.56 3.50 -0.23
CA PHE A 485 -10.02 4.45 0.75
C PHE A 485 -8.56 4.23 1.20
N TYR A 486 -7.84 3.23 0.69
CA TYR A 486 -6.46 3.02 1.07
C TYR A 486 -5.51 4.15 0.60
N TYR A 487 -5.79 4.76 -0.54
CA TYR A 487 -4.86 5.68 -1.21
C TYR A 487 -4.47 6.91 -0.39
N ILE A 488 -5.32 7.35 0.55
CA ILE A 488 -5.01 8.48 1.44
C ILE A 488 -3.92 8.13 2.45
N ASP A 489 -3.77 6.87 2.82
CA ASP A 489 -2.77 6.41 3.78
C ASP A 489 -1.36 6.66 3.25
N TYR A 490 -1.14 6.44 1.94
CA TYR A 490 0.09 6.84 1.25
C TYR A 490 0.34 8.35 1.33
N CYS A 491 -0.70 9.19 1.22
CA CYS A 491 -0.54 10.64 1.27
C CYS A 491 -0.17 11.12 2.69
N LEU A 492 -0.80 10.56 3.72
CA LEU A 492 -0.48 10.83 5.12
C LEU A 492 0.97 10.42 5.42
N ALA A 493 1.35 9.23 4.99
CA ALA A 493 2.69 8.70 5.13
C ALA A 493 3.73 9.51 4.35
N SER A 494 3.44 9.93 3.12
CA SER A 494 4.32 10.78 2.31
C SER A 494 4.66 12.09 3.03
N VAL A 495 3.67 12.73 3.63
CA VAL A 495 3.87 13.96 4.40
C VAL A 495 4.77 13.71 5.63
N CYS A 496 4.61 12.58 6.31
CA CYS A 496 5.47 12.18 7.42
C CYS A 496 6.91 11.86 6.94
N ALA A 497 7.05 11.11 5.85
CA ALA A 497 8.35 10.78 5.26
C ALA A 497 9.10 12.01 4.76
N MET A 498 8.39 12.98 4.17
CA MET A 498 8.97 14.26 3.78
C MET A 498 9.44 15.07 5.00
N GLN A 499 8.75 15.01 6.14
CA GLN A 499 9.23 15.63 7.39
C GLN A 499 10.52 14.94 7.87
N PHE A 500 10.61 13.60 7.79
CA PHE A 500 11.87 12.91 8.06
C PHE A 500 12.98 13.35 7.10
N LYS A 501 12.68 13.51 5.81
CA LYS A 501 13.67 14.03 4.83
C LYS A 501 14.19 15.39 5.23
N VAL A 502 13.32 16.30 5.67
CA VAL A 502 13.73 17.61 6.20
C VAL A 502 14.63 17.45 7.43
N MET A 503 14.26 16.57 8.35
CA MET A 503 15.05 16.28 9.55
C MET A 503 16.41 15.67 9.22
N MET A 504 16.48 14.76 8.23
CA MET A 504 17.74 14.16 7.74
C MET A 504 18.71 15.21 7.21
N ASP A 505 18.20 16.22 6.52
CA ASP A 505 19.01 17.29 5.97
C ASP A 505 19.55 18.25 7.04
N GLU A 506 18.87 18.35 8.17
CA GLU A 506 19.31 19.10 9.33
C GLU A 506 20.25 18.27 10.23
N ASP A 507 19.88 17.03 10.53
CA ASP A 507 20.62 16.08 11.38
C ASP A 507 20.21 14.64 11.05
N PHE A 508 21.00 13.95 10.21
CA PHE A 508 20.73 12.57 9.80
C PHE A 508 20.66 11.59 10.98
N GLY A 509 21.56 11.75 11.97
CA GLY A 509 21.60 10.87 13.13
C GLY A 509 20.35 11.00 14.01
N LYS A 510 19.85 12.22 14.20
CA LYS A 510 18.59 12.49 14.90
C LYS A 510 17.40 11.92 14.13
N ALA A 511 17.36 12.12 12.83
CA ALA A 511 16.29 11.58 11.98
C ALA A 511 16.24 10.05 12.05
N TRP A 512 17.40 9.38 11.95
CA TRP A 512 17.49 7.94 12.06
C TRP A 512 17.04 7.43 13.44
N LYS A 513 17.46 8.07 14.51
CA LYS A 513 17.03 7.72 15.86
C LYS A 513 15.51 7.82 16.03
N ASN A 514 14.90 8.86 15.48
CA ASN A 514 13.47 9.09 15.54
C ASN A 514 12.69 8.07 14.68
N TYR A 515 13.18 7.78 13.49
CA TYR A 515 12.62 6.73 12.63
C TYR A 515 12.71 5.34 13.29
N TYR A 516 13.86 5.00 13.84
CA TYR A 516 14.04 3.74 14.57
C TYR A 516 13.10 3.64 15.78
N LYS A 517 12.88 4.76 16.48
CA LYS A 517 11.88 4.85 17.54
C LYS A 517 10.48 4.58 17.02
N LEU A 518 10.11 5.18 15.91
CA LEU A 518 8.80 4.98 15.26
C LEU A 518 8.58 3.50 14.92
N CYS A 519 9.56 2.84 14.31
CA CYS A 519 9.49 1.41 13.98
C CYS A 519 9.26 0.52 15.22
N ASN A 520 9.83 0.87 16.36
CA ASN A 520 9.67 0.09 17.62
C ASN A 520 8.40 0.45 18.40
N LEU A 521 7.87 1.67 18.24
CA LEU A 521 6.58 2.05 18.83
C LEU A 521 5.43 1.28 18.17
N SER A 522 5.44 1.18 16.85
CA SER A 522 4.47 0.42 16.08
C SER A 522 3.02 0.62 16.57
N ALA A 523 2.28 -0.45 16.84
CA ALA A 523 0.88 -0.41 17.28
C ALA A 523 0.70 -0.25 18.81
N ARG A 524 1.73 0.15 19.55
CA ARG A 524 1.60 0.41 21.00
C ARG A 524 0.80 1.66 21.35
N ASP A 525 0.71 2.58 20.40
CA ASP A 525 -0.19 3.74 20.50
C ASP A 525 -0.81 4.05 19.14
N PHE A 526 -1.76 4.96 19.11
CA PHE A 526 -2.43 5.41 17.90
C PHE A 526 -1.48 6.17 16.98
N PHE A 527 -1.69 6.06 15.67
CA PHE A 527 -0.90 6.76 14.65
C PHE A 527 -0.61 8.21 14.99
N THR A 528 -1.65 8.98 15.38
CA THR A 528 -1.51 10.40 15.73
C THR A 528 -0.55 10.66 16.89
N ASN A 529 -0.41 9.74 17.83
CA ASN A 529 0.54 9.83 18.94
C ASN A 529 1.93 9.35 18.54
N VAL A 530 2.00 8.23 17.80
CA VAL A 530 3.26 7.62 17.34
C VAL A 530 4.09 8.61 16.51
N ILE A 531 3.47 9.35 15.59
CA ILE A 531 4.18 10.35 14.78
C ILE A 531 4.72 11.50 15.63
N VAL A 532 3.96 11.99 16.61
CA VAL A 532 4.40 13.06 17.52
C VAL A 532 5.57 12.58 18.38
N GLU A 533 5.50 11.34 18.90
CA GLU A 533 6.59 10.74 19.67
C GLU A 533 7.87 10.54 18.83
N ALA A 534 7.72 10.35 17.52
CA ALA A 534 8.82 10.31 16.55
C ALA A 534 9.34 11.72 16.16
N GLY A 535 8.78 12.78 16.74
CA GLY A 535 9.19 14.15 16.51
C GLY A 535 8.67 14.77 15.21
N LEU A 536 7.58 14.21 14.67
CA LEU A 536 6.87 14.74 13.50
C LEU A 536 5.66 15.57 13.94
N ASN A 537 5.22 16.46 13.07
CA ASN A 537 3.96 17.17 13.23
C ASN A 537 2.83 16.33 12.62
N SER A 538 1.65 16.39 13.21
CA SER A 538 0.49 15.72 12.65
C SER A 538 0.13 16.28 11.26
N PRO A 539 -0.06 15.44 10.25
CA PRO A 539 -0.48 15.89 8.92
C PRO A 539 -1.89 16.48 8.90
N PHE A 540 -2.68 16.26 9.95
CA PHE A 540 -4.01 16.82 10.11
C PHE A 540 -4.02 18.24 10.71
N GLU A 541 -2.90 18.69 11.31
CA GLU A 541 -2.80 20.02 11.89
C GLU A 541 -2.65 21.12 10.84
N ASP A 542 -3.37 22.21 11.03
CA ASP A 542 -3.25 23.40 10.17
C ASP A 542 -1.82 23.97 10.21
N GLY A 543 -1.30 24.30 9.03
CA GLY A 543 0.05 24.84 8.85
C GLY A 543 1.16 23.80 8.84
N CYS A 544 0.87 22.49 8.99
CA CYS A 544 1.85 21.42 8.79
C CYS A 544 2.34 21.42 7.33
N MET A 545 1.40 21.44 6.38
CA MET A 545 1.68 21.43 4.94
C MET A 545 2.42 22.68 4.47
N GLU A 546 2.02 23.86 4.93
CA GLU A 546 2.66 25.12 4.57
C GLU A 546 4.15 25.09 4.91
N LYS A 547 4.48 24.77 6.16
CA LYS A 547 5.87 24.71 6.64
C LYS A 547 6.71 23.65 5.90
N LEU A 548 6.09 22.50 5.58
CA LEU A 548 6.77 21.43 4.87
C LEU A 548 7.08 21.83 3.44
N VAL A 549 6.08 22.33 2.71
CA VAL A 549 6.23 22.79 1.32
C VAL A 549 7.27 23.89 1.21
N ASP A 550 7.27 24.88 2.11
CA ASP A 550 8.28 25.95 2.14
C ASP A 550 9.72 25.40 2.22
N LYS A 551 9.95 24.35 3.03
CA LYS A 551 11.25 23.72 3.16
C LYS A 551 11.64 22.92 1.92
N PHE A 552 10.69 22.18 1.37
CA PHE A 552 10.90 21.38 0.15
C PHE A 552 11.11 22.27 -1.07
N GLU A 553 10.32 23.33 -1.22
CA GLU A 553 10.43 24.26 -2.34
C GLU A 553 11.82 24.91 -2.40
N LYS A 554 12.34 25.35 -1.26
CA LYS A 554 13.71 25.91 -1.18
C LYS A 554 14.76 24.93 -1.68
N LYS A 555 14.58 23.63 -1.43
CA LYS A 555 15.53 22.60 -1.89
C LYS A 555 15.34 22.27 -3.37
N ALA A 556 14.11 22.08 -3.80
CA ALA A 556 13.79 21.72 -5.19
C ALA A 556 14.25 22.79 -6.19
N PHE A 557 14.23 24.08 -5.80
CA PHE A 557 14.56 25.20 -6.67
C PHE A 557 16.00 25.74 -6.52
N ASN A 558 16.71 25.36 -5.46
CA ASN A 558 18.09 25.82 -5.21
C ASN A 558 19.17 24.80 -5.63
N ARG A 559 18.80 23.71 -6.34
CA ARG A 559 19.73 22.71 -6.90
C ARG A 559 19.84 22.79 -8.42
#